data_9db0e20f9a836af4b371e02b4604684c
#
_entry.id   9db0e20f9a836af4b371e02b4604684c
#
_cell.length_a   1.000
_cell.length_b   1.000
_cell.length_c   1.000
_cell.angle_alpha   90.00
_cell.angle_beta   90.00
_cell.angle_gamma   90.00
#
_symmetry.space_group_name_H-M   'P 1'
#
loop_
_entity.id
_entity.type
_entity.pdbx_description
1 polymer ?
#
loop_
_entity_poly.entity_id
_entity_poly.type
_entity_poly.pdbx_seq_one_letter_code
_entity_poly.pdbx_strand_id
1 'polypeptide(L)'
;MPTLLRLGNSRQTAFQNTTRTQDFPPPAMTNDIVALIEYYEKEKGIDREKIVSALEFSFVSAYRKMVPGADAIENLRADVDTRKGNTKIFATLSVTADDDHQDKFNEVPVTLAKKKNPEIEVGGTLEFNVTPKDFGRIAVQTAKQTMMQRLRQAEKEMIYEEFKDRAGDVVSGTVRRFERNDVLIDLGKFEGIMPNKERVQGEDYNIGDRIRCYVLAVENEGRGPEIILSRSHSNFVRRLFEAEVNEISDHTVEIRAIARESGFRTKVAVYSNDPKVDPVGACVGMRGARVKNIVRELNNEKVDIIRWSEDPSELVREALKPAELITITPDEEAKVILVTVSEEDLSKAIGRKGQNARLSSRIMGWDVQVRKDETKEEQFKEKIGGVAHSLGEQLGITDELAEKLTLFGGVSAEMIVDMPADFLTASLEISEEEANGILEKANGIVAANATVDEPAAEEAPAEIEPETVPEEVAEAEETDAEAEGSDADSEAVAAKE
;
A
#
# COMPACT_ATOMS: atom_id res chain seq x y z
N MET A 1 42.81 60.97 19.61
CA MET A 1 43.64 60.76 18.41
C MET A 1 43.53 59.34 17.97
N PRO A 2 43.63 59.12 16.73
CA PRO A 2 42.57 58.53 15.89
C PRO A 2 43.02 57.15 15.36
N THR A 3 42.14 56.36 14.84
CA THR A 3 42.38 55.80 13.51
C THR A 3 41.15 55.02 13.01
N LEU A 4 40.60 55.52 11.97
CA LEU A 4 39.73 54.90 11.00
C LEU A 4 40.31 53.57 10.49
N LEU A 5 39.50 52.55 10.31
CA LEU A 5 39.60 51.64 9.17
C LEU A 5 38.22 51.10 8.76
N ARG A 6 37.84 51.56 7.58
CA ARG A 6 36.83 50.99 6.70
C ARG A 6 37.22 49.55 6.34
N LEU A 7 36.21 48.74 6.10
CA LEU A 7 36.07 47.63 5.13
C LEU A 7 34.99 46.72 5.68
N GLY A 8 33.97 46.29 5.01
CA GLY A 8 33.73 46.17 3.61
C GLY A 8 32.37 45.55 3.43
N ASN A 9 31.68 45.99 2.46
CA ASN A 9 30.44 45.42 1.93
C ASN A 9 30.58 43.91 1.70
N SER A 10 29.74 43.12 2.35
CA SER A 10 29.46 41.73 1.93
C SER A 10 27.97 41.60 1.65
N ARG A 11 27.72 41.68 0.43
CA ARG A 11 26.60 41.15 -0.35
C ARG A 11 25.59 40.32 0.45
N GLN A 12 24.49 40.92 0.80
CA GLN A 12 23.23 40.27 1.00
C GLN A 12 22.73 39.83 -0.39
N THR A 13 22.97 38.58 -0.73
CA THR A 13 22.21 37.91 -1.81
C THR A 13 20.82 37.61 -1.28
N ALA A 14 19.93 38.53 -1.60
CA ALA A 14 18.50 38.31 -1.48
C ALA A 14 18.13 37.11 -2.36
N PHE A 15 17.70 36.03 -1.76
CA PHE A 15 16.89 35.01 -2.42
C PHE A 15 15.55 35.67 -2.77
N GLN A 16 15.47 36.15 -3.99
CA GLN A 16 14.19 36.49 -4.59
C GLN A 16 13.46 35.18 -4.88
N ASN A 17 12.54 34.84 -3.98
CA ASN A 17 11.45 33.93 -4.26
C ASN A 17 10.59 34.54 -5.37
N THR A 18 10.85 34.16 -6.59
CA THR A 18 9.94 34.37 -7.71
C THR A 18 8.81 33.35 -7.61
N THR A 19 7.87 33.59 -6.71
CA THR A 19 6.48 33.21 -6.93
C THR A 19 6.00 34.04 -8.11
N ARG A 20 6.00 33.42 -9.27
CA ARG A 20 5.34 33.96 -10.46
C ARG A 20 3.82 33.90 -10.23
N THR A 21 3.30 34.78 -9.38
CA THR A 21 1.96 35.34 -9.57
C THR A 21 2.04 36.05 -10.90
N GLN A 22 1.34 35.55 -11.90
CA GLN A 22 1.11 36.29 -13.12
C GLN A 22 0.41 37.58 -12.71
N ASP A 23 1.19 38.67 -12.55
CA ASP A 23 0.69 40.00 -12.43
C ASP A 23 0.05 40.36 -13.78
N PHE A 24 -1.28 40.29 -13.81
CA PHE A 24 -2.05 40.93 -14.89
C PHE A 24 -1.91 42.45 -14.76
N PRO A 25 -1.62 43.17 -15.84
CA PRO A 25 -1.64 44.61 -15.81
C PRO A 25 -3.05 45.11 -15.45
N PRO A 26 -3.19 46.20 -14.71
CA PRO A 26 -4.49 46.72 -14.32
C PRO A 26 -5.24 47.28 -15.52
N PRO A 27 -6.33 46.66 -15.97
CA PRO A 27 -7.19 47.22 -17.01
C PRO A 27 -8.25 48.17 -16.43
N ALA A 28 -8.87 48.94 -17.28
CA ALA A 28 -9.90 49.94 -16.93
C ALA A 28 -11.07 49.27 -16.18
N MET A 29 -11.49 49.88 -15.08
CA MET A 29 -12.26 49.34 -13.96
C MET A 29 -13.59 48.60 -14.26
N THR A 30 -14.18 48.74 -15.42
CA THR A 30 -15.42 48.06 -15.84
C THR A 30 -15.17 46.73 -16.56
N ASN A 31 -14.01 46.56 -17.19
CA ASN A 31 -13.65 45.34 -17.89
C ASN A 31 -13.11 44.27 -16.95
N ASP A 32 -12.68 44.63 -15.73
CA ASP A 32 -12.05 43.69 -14.77
C ASP A 32 -13.02 42.62 -14.26
N ILE A 33 -14.27 43.00 -13.98
CA ILE A 33 -15.28 42.06 -13.45
C ILE A 33 -15.70 41.09 -14.54
N VAL A 34 -15.90 41.56 -15.77
CA VAL A 34 -16.29 40.69 -16.89
C VAL A 34 -15.16 39.73 -17.24
N ALA A 35 -13.92 40.23 -17.34
CA ALA A 35 -12.74 39.40 -17.59
C ALA A 35 -12.52 38.37 -16.49
N LEU A 36 -12.84 38.73 -15.25
CA LEU A 36 -12.73 37.83 -14.11
C LEU A 36 -13.76 36.68 -14.16
N ILE A 37 -15.02 37.03 -14.50
CA ILE A 37 -16.08 36.00 -14.70
C ILE A 37 -15.66 35.01 -15.80
N GLU A 38 -15.23 35.55 -16.95
CA GLU A 38 -14.80 34.70 -18.07
C GLU A 38 -13.59 33.82 -17.75
N TYR A 39 -12.63 34.32 -16.97
CA TYR A 39 -11.46 33.55 -16.52
C TYR A 39 -11.90 32.38 -15.66
N TYR A 40 -12.71 32.59 -14.63
CA TYR A 40 -13.14 31.53 -13.75
C TYR A 40 -14.08 30.52 -14.42
N GLU A 41 -14.91 30.96 -15.34
CA GLU A 41 -15.78 30.09 -16.13
C GLU A 41 -14.96 29.18 -17.07
N LYS A 42 -14.00 29.76 -17.81
CA LYS A 42 -13.22 29.02 -18.84
C LYS A 42 -12.05 28.21 -18.27
N GLU A 43 -11.25 28.82 -17.39
CA GLU A 43 -10.03 28.22 -16.89
C GLU A 43 -10.27 27.29 -15.67
N LYS A 44 -11.27 27.61 -14.85
CA LYS A 44 -11.55 26.89 -13.62
C LYS A 44 -12.81 26.02 -13.69
N GLY A 45 -13.62 26.18 -14.73
CA GLY A 45 -14.84 25.39 -14.93
C GLY A 45 -15.91 25.67 -13.87
N ILE A 46 -15.88 26.84 -13.21
CA ILE A 46 -16.88 27.22 -12.22
C ILE A 46 -18.11 27.75 -12.94
N ASP A 47 -19.29 27.26 -12.55
CA ASP A 47 -20.56 27.73 -13.10
C ASP A 47 -20.71 29.24 -12.95
N ARG A 48 -21.14 29.90 -14.05
CA ARG A 48 -21.33 31.34 -14.11
C ARG A 48 -22.27 31.86 -13.03
N GLU A 49 -23.34 31.14 -12.71
CA GLU A 49 -24.28 31.53 -11.66
C GLU A 49 -23.60 31.57 -10.27
N LYS A 50 -22.73 30.61 -9.98
CA LYS A 50 -21.95 30.60 -8.73
C LYS A 50 -20.98 31.77 -8.65
N ILE A 51 -20.38 32.14 -9.78
CA ILE A 51 -19.48 33.31 -9.85
C ILE A 51 -20.25 34.62 -9.61
N VAL A 52 -21.41 34.76 -10.25
CA VAL A 52 -22.26 35.97 -10.09
C VAL A 52 -22.77 36.06 -8.65
N SER A 53 -23.25 34.97 -8.07
CA SER A 53 -23.69 34.94 -6.68
C SER A 53 -22.56 35.30 -5.70
N ALA A 54 -21.33 34.81 -5.95
CA ALA A 54 -20.16 35.18 -5.16
C ALA A 54 -19.81 36.68 -5.29
N LEU A 55 -19.97 37.28 -6.48
CA LEU A 55 -19.82 38.70 -6.70
C LEU A 55 -20.87 39.53 -5.96
N GLU A 56 -22.14 39.16 -6.08
CA GLU A 56 -23.26 39.85 -5.40
C GLU A 56 -23.05 39.84 -3.88
N PHE A 57 -22.73 38.70 -3.31
CA PHE A 57 -22.39 38.59 -1.89
C PHE A 57 -21.19 39.46 -1.49
N SER A 58 -20.16 39.49 -2.35
CA SER A 58 -18.95 40.27 -2.11
C SER A 58 -19.22 41.77 -2.10
N PHE A 59 -20.09 42.24 -2.99
CA PHE A 59 -20.51 43.63 -3.04
C PHE A 59 -21.39 44.03 -1.85
N VAL A 60 -22.29 43.15 -1.41
CA VAL A 60 -23.08 43.39 -0.17
C VAL A 60 -22.15 43.46 1.04
N SER A 61 -21.17 42.56 1.13
CA SER A 61 -20.15 42.57 2.21
C SER A 61 -19.29 43.85 2.17
N ALA A 62 -18.92 44.30 0.97
CA ALA A 62 -18.20 45.56 0.81
C ALA A 62 -19.04 46.80 1.20
N TYR A 63 -20.32 46.80 0.87
CA TYR A 63 -21.27 47.86 1.24
C TYR A 63 -21.41 47.93 2.77
N ARG A 64 -21.61 46.83 3.47
CA ARG A 64 -21.69 46.79 4.92
C ARG A 64 -20.44 47.34 5.60
N LYS A 65 -19.27 47.08 5.07
CA LYS A 65 -17.98 47.61 5.60
C LYS A 65 -17.79 49.09 5.33
N MET A 66 -18.32 49.58 4.21
CA MET A 66 -18.14 50.98 3.78
C MET A 66 -19.13 51.94 4.45
N VAL A 67 -20.37 51.55 4.60
CA VAL A 67 -21.46 52.42 5.03
C VAL A 67 -21.73 52.18 6.53
N PRO A 68 -21.47 53.18 7.39
CA PRO A 68 -21.76 53.06 8.80
C PRO A 68 -23.24 52.78 9.04
N GLY A 69 -23.55 51.76 9.84
CA GLY A 69 -24.92 51.31 10.13
C GLY A 69 -25.55 50.38 9.08
N ALA A 70 -24.87 50.09 7.96
CA ALA A 70 -25.39 49.14 6.97
C ALA A 70 -25.48 47.70 7.51
N ASP A 71 -24.78 47.38 8.60
CA ASP A 71 -24.91 46.08 9.26
C ASP A 71 -26.30 45.85 9.86
N ALA A 72 -27.02 46.94 10.20
CA ALA A 72 -28.39 46.89 10.71
C ALA A 72 -29.44 46.64 9.59
N ILE A 73 -29.06 46.74 8.32
CA ILE A 73 -29.97 46.44 7.19
C ILE A 73 -30.02 44.95 6.97
N GLU A 74 -31.18 44.35 7.23
CA GLU A 74 -31.35 42.90 7.12
C GLU A 74 -31.31 42.44 5.65
N ASN A 75 -32.09 43.10 4.78
CA ASN A 75 -32.31 42.66 3.40
C ASN A 75 -31.56 43.55 2.40
N LEU A 76 -30.29 43.22 2.15
CA LEU A 76 -29.47 43.84 1.12
C LEU A 76 -29.23 42.89 -0.05
N ARG A 77 -29.42 43.35 -1.27
CA ARG A 77 -29.13 42.63 -2.51
C ARG A 77 -28.24 43.51 -3.41
N ALA A 78 -27.23 42.86 -3.99
CA ALA A 78 -26.46 43.45 -5.06
C ALA A 78 -26.98 42.92 -6.40
N ASP A 79 -27.03 43.79 -7.39
CA ASP A 79 -27.31 43.44 -8.77
C ASP A 79 -26.10 43.81 -9.62
N VAL A 80 -25.50 42.78 -10.25
CA VAL A 80 -24.28 42.93 -11.03
C VAL A 80 -24.59 42.73 -12.51
N ASP A 81 -24.46 43.79 -13.27
CA ASP A 81 -24.55 43.71 -14.73
C ASP A 81 -23.30 43.00 -15.29
N THR A 82 -23.45 41.73 -15.60
CA THR A 82 -22.37 40.89 -16.13
C THR A 82 -21.84 41.29 -17.49
N ARG A 83 -22.53 42.21 -18.22
CA ARG A 83 -22.11 42.74 -19.53
C ARG A 83 -21.35 44.05 -19.40
N LYS A 84 -21.79 44.94 -18.51
CA LYS A 84 -21.23 46.28 -18.33
C LYS A 84 -20.33 46.39 -17.09
N GLY A 85 -20.32 45.39 -16.22
CA GLY A 85 -19.57 45.43 -14.97
C GLY A 85 -20.09 46.42 -13.93
N ASN A 86 -21.28 46.98 -14.13
CA ASN A 86 -21.89 47.94 -13.21
C ASN A 86 -22.60 47.22 -12.08
N THR A 87 -22.46 47.74 -10.86
CA THR A 87 -23.08 47.13 -9.67
C THR A 87 -24.00 48.14 -9.01
N LYS A 88 -25.20 47.67 -8.64
CA LYS A 88 -26.18 48.44 -7.86
C LYS A 88 -26.49 47.64 -6.57
N ILE A 89 -26.65 48.38 -5.47
CA ILE A 89 -27.07 47.79 -4.19
C ILE A 89 -28.50 48.26 -3.93
N PHE A 90 -29.34 47.29 -3.61
CA PHE A 90 -30.73 47.49 -3.25
C PHE A 90 -30.94 47.03 -1.79
N ALA A 91 -31.67 47.86 -1.03
CA ALA A 91 -32.19 47.53 0.28
C ALA A 91 -33.70 47.31 0.16
N THR A 92 -34.19 46.19 0.65
CA THR A 92 -35.64 45.92 0.75
C THR A 92 -36.12 46.36 2.11
N LEU A 93 -36.91 47.43 2.13
CA LEU A 93 -37.44 48.01 3.36
C LEU A 93 -38.94 47.72 3.50
N SER A 94 -39.39 47.49 4.74
CA SER A 94 -40.80 47.30 5.09
C SER A 94 -41.52 48.67 5.19
N VAL A 95 -42.72 48.74 4.64
CA VAL A 95 -43.51 49.99 4.70
C VAL A 95 -44.31 50.01 6.00
N THR A 96 -44.06 51.04 6.85
CA THR A 96 -44.75 51.25 8.13
C THR A 96 -45.61 52.51 8.07
N ALA A 97 -46.53 52.62 9.02
CA ALA A 97 -47.29 53.87 9.18
C ALA A 97 -46.33 55.02 9.58
N ASP A 98 -46.66 56.24 9.20
CA ASP A 98 -45.79 57.42 9.46
C ASP A 98 -45.50 57.64 10.94
N ASP A 99 -46.44 57.27 11.83
CA ASP A 99 -46.34 57.43 13.29
C ASP A 99 -45.64 56.22 13.95
N ASP A 100 -45.45 55.09 13.26
CA ASP A 100 -44.95 53.82 13.81
C ASP A 100 -43.55 53.44 13.28
N HIS A 101 -42.87 54.41 12.68
CA HIS A 101 -41.53 54.25 12.12
C HIS A 101 -40.45 54.23 13.23
N GLN A 102 -40.05 53.05 13.65
CA GLN A 102 -39.06 52.86 14.74
C GLN A 102 -37.65 52.52 14.20
N ASP A 103 -37.57 51.74 13.15
CA ASP A 103 -36.27 51.31 12.56
C ASP A 103 -35.94 52.09 11.28
N LYS A 104 -35.02 53.02 11.42
CA LYS A 104 -34.55 53.85 10.27
C LYS A 104 -33.82 53.09 9.17
N PHE A 105 -33.41 51.86 9.44
CA PHE A 105 -32.61 51.06 8.52
C PHE A 105 -33.45 50.04 7.75
N ASN A 106 -34.52 49.48 8.36
CA ASN A 106 -35.34 48.43 7.75
C ASN A 106 -36.76 48.83 7.42
N GLU A 107 -37.17 50.04 7.86
CA GLU A 107 -38.52 50.56 7.67
C GLU A 107 -38.52 51.84 6.86
N VAL A 108 -39.60 52.09 6.14
CA VAL A 108 -39.85 53.31 5.40
C VAL A 108 -41.28 53.80 5.61
N PRO A 109 -41.48 55.09 5.95
CA PRO A 109 -42.84 55.64 6.11
C PRO A 109 -43.65 55.57 4.84
N VAL A 110 -44.95 55.26 4.97
CA VAL A 110 -45.87 55.08 3.85
C VAL A 110 -45.93 56.29 2.92
N THR A 111 -45.80 57.51 3.46
CA THR A 111 -45.71 58.77 2.69
C THR A 111 -44.53 58.83 1.77
N LEU A 112 -43.39 58.30 2.13
CA LEU A 112 -42.21 58.18 1.29
C LEU A 112 -42.31 57.03 0.30
N ALA A 113 -42.86 55.90 0.72
CA ALA A 113 -43.05 54.73 -0.11
C ALA A 113 -44.02 54.99 -1.28
N LYS A 114 -45.13 55.75 -1.05
CA LYS A 114 -46.12 56.13 -2.08
C LYS A 114 -45.58 57.09 -3.13
N LYS A 115 -44.51 57.82 -2.84
CA LYS A 115 -43.82 58.64 -3.88
C LYS A 115 -43.18 57.80 -4.97
N LYS A 116 -42.81 56.54 -4.62
CA LYS A 116 -42.12 55.65 -5.54
C LYS A 116 -43.09 54.61 -6.16
N ASN A 117 -44.04 54.13 -5.38
CA ASN A 117 -45.11 53.27 -5.82
C ASN A 117 -46.45 53.71 -5.16
N PRO A 118 -47.38 54.37 -5.92
CA PRO A 118 -48.61 54.89 -5.38
C PRO A 118 -49.59 53.85 -4.81
N GLU A 119 -49.48 52.62 -5.25
CA GLU A 119 -50.38 51.51 -4.86
C GLU A 119 -49.90 50.75 -3.62
N ILE A 120 -48.77 51.13 -3.01
CA ILE A 120 -48.24 50.41 -1.90
C ILE A 120 -48.97 50.71 -0.60
N GLU A 121 -49.26 49.65 0.17
CA GLU A 121 -49.92 49.73 1.47
C GLU A 121 -48.94 49.46 2.61
N VAL A 122 -49.35 49.78 3.83
CA VAL A 122 -48.61 49.51 5.07
C VAL A 122 -48.47 47.98 5.22
N GLY A 123 -47.28 47.49 5.51
CA GLY A 123 -46.92 46.07 5.54
C GLY A 123 -46.34 45.54 4.21
N GLY A 124 -46.39 46.35 3.13
CA GLY A 124 -45.72 46.01 1.88
C GLY A 124 -44.19 46.18 2.01
N THR A 125 -43.45 45.65 1.03
CA THR A 125 -42.00 45.81 0.93
C THR A 125 -41.63 46.59 -0.32
N LEU A 126 -40.62 47.44 -0.22
CA LEU A 126 -40.15 48.27 -1.35
C LEU A 126 -38.63 48.24 -1.46
N GLU A 127 -38.15 48.06 -2.68
CA GLU A 127 -36.71 48.08 -2.95
C GLU A 127 -36.22 49.54 -3.20
N PHE A 128 -35.18 49.92 -2.47
CA PHE A 128 -34.51 51.22 -2.64
C PHE A 128 -33.09 51.00 -3.15
N ASN A 129 -32.71 51.74 -4.17
CA ASN A 129 -31.32 51.79 -4.61
C ASN A 129 -30.52 52.64 -3.61
N VAL A 130 -29.63 52.01 -2.87
CA VAL A 130 -28.81 52.62 -1.82
C VAL A 130 -27.35 52.77 -2.23
N THR A 131 -27.04 52.59 -3.50
CA THR A 131 -25.66 52.60 -4.02
C THR A 131 -25.01 53.99 -3.78
N PRO A 132 -23.89 54.09 -3.00
CA PRO A 132 -23.15 55.30 -2.82
C PRO A 132 -22.49 55.78 -4.11
N LYS A 133 -22.32 57.12 -4.27
CA LYS A 133 -21.74 57.70 -5.48
C LYS A 133 -20.32 57.22 -5.79
N ASP A 134 -19.53 56.93 -4.78
CA ASP A 134 -18.13 56.44 -4.90
C ASP A 134 -17.97 54.94 -4.71
N PHE A 135 -19.10 54.20 -4.71
CA PHE A 135 -19.11 52.77 -4.44
C PHE A 135 -18.21 51.97 -5.37
N GLY A 136 -18.18 52.36 -6.68
CA GLY A 136 -17.47 51.60 -7.71
C GLY A 136 -15.96 51.45 -7.49
N ARG A 137 -15.30 52.47 -6.87
CA ARG A 137 -13.82 52.43 -6.69
C ARG A 137 -13.37 51.65 -5.46
N ILE A 138 -13.99 51.87 -4.31
CA ILE A 138 -13.57 51.28 -3.03
C ILE A 138 -14.14 49.88 -2.90
N ALA A 139 -15.39 49.71 -3.32
CA ALA A 139 -16.07 48.41 -3.23
C ALA A 139 -15.42 47.34 -4.12
N VAL A 140 -14.90 47.71 -5.31
CA VAL A 140 -14.25 46.73 -6.22
C VAL A 140 -13.05 46.04 -5.58
N GLN A 141 -12.22 46.76 -4.85
CA GLN A 141 -11.06 46.11 -4.17
C GLN A 141 -11.50 45.14 -3.06
N THR A 142 -12.44 45.57 -2.21
CA THR A 142 -12.97 44.73 -1.14
C THR A 142 -13.77 43.55 -1.70
N ALA A 143 -14.60 43.82 -2.71
CA ALA A 143 -15.36 42.78 -3.40
C ALA A 143 -14.44 41.77 -4.08
N LYS A 144 -13.38 42.21 -4.76
CA LYS A 144 -12.37 41.31 -5.37
C LYS A 144 -11.77 40.36 -4.33
N GLN A 145 -11.37 40.87 -3.16
CA GLN A 145 -10.79 40.06 -2.11
C GLN A 145 -11.79 39.03 -1.55
N THR A 146 -13.02 39.47 -1.24
CA THR A 146 -14.09 38.60 -0.72
C THR A 146 -14.51 37.55 -1.76
N MET A 147 -14.63 37.99 -3.03
CA MET A 147 -14.95 37.12 -4.14
C MET A 147 -13.86 36.03 -4.33
N MET A 148 -12.58 36.42 -4.33
CA MET A 148 -11.47 35.44 -4.43
C MET A 148 -11.53 34.41 -3.30
N GLN A 149 -11.91 34.84 -2.11
CA GLN A 149 -12.11 33.92 -0.99
C GLN A 149 -13.29 32.96 -1.24
N ARG A 150 -14.42 33.45 -1.74
CA ARG A 150 -15.61 32.67 -2.08
C ARG A 150 -15.35 31.70 -3.24
N LEU A 151 -14.65 32.15 -4.28
CA LEU A 151 -14.30 31.31 -5.41
C LEU A 151 -13.35 30.17 -5.00
N ARG A 152 -12.37 30.49 -4.16
CA ARG A 152 -11.52 29.43 -3.56
C ARG A 152 -12.35 28.43 -2.75
N GLN A 153 -13.39 28.88 -2.05
CA GLN A 153 -14.28 27.99 -1.34
C GLN A 153 -15.11 27.13 -2.31
N ALA A 154 -15.63 27.72 -3.39
CA ALA A 154 -16.37 26.99 -4.42
C ALA A 154 -15.48 25.98 -5.18
N GLU A 155 -14.21 26.37 -5.50
CA GLU A 155 -13.21 25.42 -6.04
C GLU A 155 -13.04 24.23 -5.11
N LYS A 156 -12.91 24.49 -3.81
CA LYS A 156 -12.75 23.43 -2.80
C LYS A 156 -13.97 22.51 -2.71
N GLU A 157 -15.15 23.06 -2.73
CA GLU A 157 -16.39 22.27 -2.74
C GLU A 157 -16.48 21.39 -3.99
N MET A 158 -16.13 21.92 -5.16
CA MET A 158 -16.06 21.14 -6.40
C MET A 158 -15.04 20.00 -6.31
N ILE A 159 -13.85 20.24 -5.74
CA ILE A 159 -12.83 19.21 -5.53
C ILE A 159 -13.40 18.10 -4.65
N TYR A 160 -14.01 18.48 -3.55
CA TYR A 160 -14.60 17.53 -2.61
C TYR A 160 -15.70 16.69 -3.29
N GLU A 161 -16.63 17.32 -4.02
CA GLU A 161 -17.69 16.62 -4.73
C GLU A 161 -17.16 15.67 -5.82
N GLU A 162 -16.11 16.06 -6.57
CA GLU A 162 -15.50 15.20 -7.61
C GLU A 162 -14.73 14.00 -7.03
N PHE A 163 -14.10 14.16 -5.86
CA PHE A 163 -13.22 13.14 -5.31
C PHE A 163 -13.81 12.36 -4.12
N LYS A 164 -14.90 12.82 -3.49
CA LYS A 164 -15.51 12.10 -2.35
C LYS A 164 -15.87 10.65 -2.69
N ASP A 165 -16.39 10.44 -3.91
CA ASP A 165 -16.80 9.12 -4.40
C ASP A 165 -15.63 8.29 -4.95
N ARG A 166 -14.44 8.91 -5.09
CA ARG A 166 -13.21 8.25 -5.54
C ARG A 166 -12.29 7.83 -4.39
N ALA A 167 -12.72 8.05 -3.14
CA ALA A 167 -12.04 7.45 -2.00
C ALA A 167 -12.05 5.92 -2.13
N GLY A 168 -10.88 5.32 -2.03
CA GLY A 168 -10.74 3.89 -2.27
C GLY A 168 -10.29 3.51 -3.70
N ASP A 169 -10.18 4.44 -4.63
CA ASP A 169 -9.71 4.18 -5.99
C ASP A 169 -8.20 4.41 -6.16
N VAL A 170 -7.66 3.91 -7.26
CA VAL A 170 -6.28 4.21 -7.68
C VAL A 170 -6.30 5.32 -8.72
N VAL A 171 -5.54 6.38 -8.45
CA VAL A 171 -5.36 7.52 -9.34
C VAL A 171 -3.92 7.60 -9.82
N SER A 172 -3.73 8.12 -11.04
CA SER A 172 -2.41 8.40 -11.58
C SER A 172 -2.13 9.90 -11.49
N GLY A 173 -0.95 10.26 -11.01
CA GLY A 173 -0.53 11.64 -10.92
C GLY A 173 0.96 11.80 -11.18
N THR A 174 1.41 13.04 -11.24
CA THR A 174 2.82 13.41 -11.43
C THR A 174 3.36 14.07 -10.16
N VAL A 175 4.51 13.62 -9.69
CA VAL A 175 5.17 14.24 -8.53
C VAL A 175 5.56 15.68 -8.87
N ARG A 176 5.00 16.65 -8.14
CA ARG A 176 5.18 18.08 -8.43
C ARG A 176 6.25 18.72 -7.55
N ARG A 177 6.18 18.50 -6.26
CA ARG A 177 7.11 19.05 -5.27
C ARG A 177 7.06 18.27 -3.95
N PHE A 178 8.04 18.54 -3.12
CA PHE A 178 8.05 18.10 -1.73
C PHE A 178 7.72 19.28 -0.82
N GLU A 179 6.86 19.06 0.16
CA GLU A 179 6.57 20.01 1.21
C GLU A 179 6.89 19.38 2.57
N ARG A 180 7.98 19.83 3.18
CA ARG A 180 8.61 19.17 4.33
C ARG A 180 9.01 17.73 3.97
N ASN A 181 8.25 16.72 4.46
CA ASN A 181 8.47 15.30 4.17
C ASN A 181 7.33 14.69 3.34
N ASP A 182 6.31 15.46 3.01
CA ASP A 182 5.16 15.00 2.25
C ASP A 182 5.40 15.23 0.75
N VAL A 183 4.84 14.37 -0.08
CA VAL A 183 4.94 14.47 -1.54
C VAL A 183 3.63 15.02 -2.08
N LEU A 184 3.72 16.11 -2.83
CA LEU A 184 2.58 16.66 -3.55
C LEU A 184 2.55 16.12 -4.97
N ILE A 185 1.39 15.59 -5.34
CA ILE A 185 1.16 14.89 -6.60
C ILE A 185 0.08 15.63 -7.37
N ASP A 186 0.40 16.01 -8.59
CA ASP A 186 -0.51 16.65 -9.52
C ASP A 186 -1.40 15.61 -10.18
N LEU A 187 -2.69 15.66 -9.92
CA LEU A 187 -3.72 14.77 -10.48
C LEU A 187 -4.38 15.36 -11.75
N GLY A 188 -3.82 16.44 -12.29
CA GLY A 188 -4.29 17.18 -13.45
C GLY A 188 -5.02 18.47 -13.07
N LYS A 189 -6.22 18.40 -12.53
CA LYS A 189 -6.96 19.58 -12.05
C LYS A 189 -6.60 19.97 -10.61
N PHE A 190 -6.21 19.00 -9.80
CA PHE A 190 -6.02 19.15 -8.35
C PHE A 190 -4.71 18.52 -7.89
N GLU A 191 -4.25 18.93 -6.72
CA GLU A 191 -3.09 18.34 -6.06
C GLU A 191 -3.55 17.38 -4.95
N GLY A 192 -2.97 16.18 -4.91
CA GLY A 192 -3.07 15.26 -3.79
C GLY A 192 -1.83 15.31 -2.93
N ILE A 193 -1.98 14.99 -1.66
CA ILE A 193 -0.89 14.95 -0.68
C ILE A 193 -0.66 13.49 -0.28
N MET A 194 0.57 13.03 -0.42
CA MET A 194 1.02 11.76 0.13
C MET A 194 1.91 12.02 1.35
N PRO A 195 1.37 11.89 2.56
CA PRO A 195 2.10 12.08 3.81
C PRO A 195 3.28 11.11 3.92
N ASN A 196 4.31 11.48 4.68
CA ASN A 196 5.49 10.64 4.87
C ASN A 196 5.16 9.22 5.39
N LYS A 197 4.14 9.08 6.23
CA LYS A 197 3.65 7.78 6.75
C LYS A 197 3.03 6.88 5.68
N GLU A 198 2.53 7.49 4.59
CA GLU A 198 1.87 6.80 3.47
C GLU A 198 2.80 6.53 2.29
N ARG A 199 4.06 6.93 2.42
CA ARG A 199 5.13 6.60 1.48
C ARG A 199 5.65 5.19 1.71
N VAL A 200 6.20 4.58 0.68
CA VAL A 200 6.90 3.31 0.77
C VAL A 200 8.37 3.55 1.05
N GLN A 201 8.90 2.92 2.08
CA GLN A 201 10.34 2.98 2.38
C GLN A 201 11.13 2.26 1.28
N GLY A 202 12.09 2.97 0.68
CA GLY A 202 12.89 2.42 -0.42
C GLY A 202 12.37 2.75 -1.82
N GLU A 203 11.26 3.48 -1.94
CA GLU A 203 10.86 4.12 -3.18
C GLU A 203 11.44 5.54 -3.27
N ASP A 204 12.07 5.84 -4.40
CA ASP A 204 12.52 7.18 -4.72
C ASP A 204 11.43 7.89 -5.52
N TYR A 205 11.08 9.10 -5.08
CA TYR A 205 10.10 9.94 -5.74
C TYR A 205 10.82 11.16 -6.32
N ASN A 206 10.91 11.27 -7.65
CA ASN A 206 11.53 12.43 -8.29
C ASN A 206 10.46 13.36 -8.85
N ILE A 207 10.77 14.65 -8.87
CA ILE A 207 9.88 15.64 -9.48
C ILE A 207 9.73 15.34 -10.98
N GLY A 208 8.49 15.19 -11.43
CA GLY A 208 8.16 14.81 -12.80
C GLY A 208 7.84 13.33 -13.00
N ASP A 209 8.11 12.47 -12.00
CA ASP A 209 7.76 11.05 -12.09
C ASP A 209 6.23 10.86 -12.08
N ARG A 210 5.76 10.01 -12.98
CA ARG A 210 4.35 9.61 -13.00
C ARG A 210 4.15 8.38 -12.15
N ILE A 211 3.34 8.48 -11.13
CA ILE A 211 3.08 7.42 -10.16
C ILE A 211 1.57 7.16 -10.01
N ARG A 212 1.23 5.94 -9.62
CA ARG A 212 -0.13 5.57 -9.21
C ARG A 212 -0.21 5.59 -7.70
N CYS A 213 -1.31 6.12 -7.17
CA CYS A 213 -1.55 6.19 -5.74
C CYS A 213 -2.98 5.78 -5.42
N TYR A 214 -3.18 5.20 -4.27
CA TYR A 214 -4.48 4.90 -3.70
C TYR A 214 -5.02 6.15 -2.99
N VAL A 215 -6.27 6.52 -3.25
CA VAL A 215 -6.94 7.61 -2.55
C VAL A 215 -7.39 7.09 -1.19
N LEU A 216 -6.65 7.44 -0.15
CA LEU A 216 -6.92 6.97 1.21
C LEU A 216 -8.15 7.65 1.80
N ALA A 217 -8.22 8.96 1.68
CA ALA A 217 -9.32 9.78 2.17
C ALA A 217 -9.40 11.10 1.40
N VAL A 218 -10.57 11.71 1.42
CA VAL A 218 -10.80 13.08 0.97
C VAL A 218 -11.35 13.83 2.16
N GLU A 219 -10.49 14.61 2.81
CA GLU A 219 -10.82 15.35 4.01
C GLU A 219 -11.23 16.79 3.63
N ASN A 220 -12.24 17.32 4.29
CA ASN A 220 -12.70 18.70 4.09
C ASN A 220 -12.65 19.45 5.42
N GLU A 221 -11.47 19.45 6.07
CA GLU A 221 -11.28 20.11 7.35
C GLU A 221 -10.43 21.38 7.23
N GLY A 222 -10.84 22.43 7.90
CA GLY A 222 -10.11 23.68 8.15
C GLY A 222 -9.68 24.46 6.92
N ARG A 223 -8.60 24.10 6.26
CA ARG A 223 -8.02 24.85 5.12
C ARG A 223 -8.62 24.48 3.77
N GLY A 224 -9.47 23.45 3.70
CA GLY A 224 -10.17 22.98 2.51
C GLY A 224 -9.91 21.49 2.23
N PRO A 225 -10.52 20.92 1.16
CA PRO A 225 -10.39 19.53 0.85
C PRO A 225 -8.94 19.19 0.57
N GLU A 226 -8.47 18.17 1.26
CA GLU A 226 -7.16 17.54 1.04
C GLU A 226 -7.39 16.11 0.55
N ILE A 227 -6.83 15.79 -0.61
CA ILE A 227 -6.86 14.43 -1.16
C ILE A 227 -5.64 13.70 -0.61
N ILE A 228 -5.87 12.81 0.34
CA ILE A 228 -4.81 12.04 0.98
C ILE A 228 -4.54 10.80 0.13
N LEU A 229 -3.32 10.69 -0.32
CA LEU A 229 -2.84 9.59 -1.16
C LEU A 229 -1.93 8.65 -0.38
N SER A 230 -1.98 7.36 -0.72
CA SER A 230 -1.13 6.35 -0.12
C SER A 230 -0.59 5.37 -1.16
N ARG A 231 0.68 4.98 -0.99
CA ARG A 231 1.28 3.82 -1.66
C ARG A 231 1.60 2.70 -0.70
N SER A 232 1.59 2.98 0.61
CA SER A 232 1.87 2.00 1.67
C SER A 232 0.66 1.14 2.05
N HIS A 233 -0.56 1.61 1.81
CA HIS A 233 -1.79 0.95 2.23
C HIS A 233 -2.02 -0.38 1.50
N SER A 234 -2.54 -1.41 2.21
CA SER A 234 -2.78 -2.74 1.64
C SER A 234 -3.84 -2.74 0.54
N ASN A 235 -4.84 -1.86 0.61
CA ASN A 235 -5.86 -1.74 -0.43
C ASN A 235 -5.30 -1.22 -1.76
N PHE A 236 -4.14 -0.55 -1.77
CA PHE A 236 -3.46 -0.23 -3.01
C PHE A 236 -3.14 -1.50 -3.81
N VAL A 237 -2.60 -2.52 -3.15
CA VAL A 237 -2.34 -3.83 -3.77
C VAL A 237 -3.64 -4.48 -4.23
N ARG A 238 -4.70 -4.45 -3.41
CA ARG A 238 -6.02 -5.00 -3.79
C ARG A 238 -6.52 -4.39 -5.09
N ARG A 239 -6.50 -3.06 -5.21
CA ARG A 239 -6.94 -2.35 -6.41
C ARG A 239 -6.05 -2.63 -7.63
N LEU A 240 -4.75 -2.84 -7.45
CA LEU A 240 -3.88 -3.26 -8.54
C LEU A 240 -4.24 -4.66 -9.06
N PHE A 241 -4.58 -5.59 -8.16
CA PHE A 241 -5.08 -6.91 -8.56
C PHE A 241 -6.43 -6.83 -9.27
N GLU A 242 -7.36 -6.04 -8.78
CA GLU A 242 -8.67 -5.80 -9.42
C GLU A 242 -8.52 -5.21 -10.83
N ALA A 243 -7.54 -4.35 -11.05
CA ALA A 243 -7.26 -3.75 -12.35
C ALA A 243 -6.55 -4.70 -13.34
N GLU A 244 -5.72 -5.64 -12.85
CA GLU A 244 -4.90 -6.52 -13.68
C GLU A 244 -5.53 -7.88 -13.93
N VAL A 245 -6.41 -8.33 -13.01
CA VAL A 245 -7.01 -9.67 -13.01
C VAL A 245 -8.52 -9.57 -13.21
N ASN A 246 -8.98 -9.92 -14.41
CA ASN A 246 -10.39 -9.83 -14.76
C ASN A 246 -11.27 -10.72 -13.86
N GLU A 247 -10.78 -11.90 -13.51
CA GLU A 247 -11.45 -12.86 -12.66
C GLU A 247 -11.71 -12.33 -11.24
N ILE A 248 -10.92 -11.34 -10.79
CA ILE A 248 -11.19 -10.61 -9.54
C ILE A 248 -12.23 -9.52 -9.77
N SER A 249 -12.13 -8.81 -10.91
CA SER A 249 -13.11 -7.78 -11.28
C SER A 249 -14.51 -8.35 -11.45
N ASP A 250 -14.62 -9.57 -12.00
CA ASP A 250 -15.88 -10.30 -12.22
C ASP A 250 -16.37 -11.06 -10.96
N HIS A 251 -15.66 -10.93 -9.83
CA HIS A 251 -15.96 -11.64 -8.58
C HIS A 251 -15.95 -13.18 -8.67
N THR A 252 -15.36 -13.76 -9.73
CA THR A 252 -15.10 -15.19 -9.81
C THR A 252 -14.01 -15.60 -8.84
N VAL A 253 -12.97 -14.77 -8.70
CA VAL A 253 -11.91 -14.90 -7.71
C VAL A 253 -12.03 -13.75 -6.70
N GLU A 254 -11.90 -14.04 -5.43
CA GLU A 254 -11.96 -13.05 -4.35
C GLU A 254 -10.66 -13.00 -3.58
N ILE A 255 -10.23 -11.78 -3.22
CA ILE A 255 -9.13 -11.57 -2.29
C ILE A 255 -9.70 -11.59 -0.87
N ARG A 256 -9.48 -12.68 -0.16
CA ARG A 256 -9.97 -12.87 1.22
C ARG A 256 -9.14 -12.11 2.25
N ALA A 257 -7.82 -12.13 2.11
CA ALA A 257 -6.92 -11.43 3.02
C ALA A 257 -5.67 -10.89 2.32
N ILE A 258 -5.14 -9.78 2.83
CA ILE A 258 -3.87 -9.20 2.41
C ILE A 258 -3.06 -8.85 3.65
N ALA A 259 -1.83 -9.33 3.71
CA ALA A 259 -0.84 -8.90 4.69
C ALA A 259 0.34 -8.28 3.96
N ARG A 260 0.66 -7.02 4.29
CA ARG A 260 1.67 -6.23 3.60
C ARG A 260 2.70 -5.64 4.56
N GLU A 261 3.95 -5.73 4.20
CA GLU A 261 5.04 -4.90 4.67
C GLU A 261 5.54 -4.10 3.47
N SER A 262 5.04 -2.86 3.36
CA SER A 262 5.26 -2.00 2.19
C SER A 262 6.73 -1.84 1.84
N GLY A 263 7.07 -2.01 0.56
CA GLY A 263 8.43 -1.97 0.03
C GLY A 263 9.24 -3.26 0.22
N PHE A 264 8.71 -4.26 0.92
CA PHE A 264 9.41 -5.51 1.17
C PHE A 264 8.67 -6.73 0.62
N ARG A 265 7.53 -7.03 1.19
CA ARG A 265 6.78 -8.24 0.83
C ARG A 265 5.29 -8.10 1.14
N THR A 266 4.48 -8.61 0.23
CA THR A 266 3.03 -8.73 0.40
C THR A 266 2.59 -10.17 0.17
N LYS A 267 1.71 -10.66 1.03
CA LYS A 267 0.99 -11.93 0.83
C LYS A 267 -0.46 -11.64 0.56
N VAL A 268 -1.02 -12.29 -0.46
CA VAL A 268 -2.41 -12.15 -0.90
C VAL A 268 -3.06 -13.51 -0.89
N ALA A 269 -4.08 -13.70 -0.07
CA ALA A 269 -4.86 -14.92 -0.02
C ALA A 269 -6.09 -14.78 -0.91
N VAL A 270 -6.20 -15.68 -1.90
CA VAL A 270 -7.24 -15.68 -2.93
C VAL A 270 -8.08 -16.94 -2.88
N TYR A 271 -9.37 -16.77 -3.14
CA TYR A 271 -10.36 -17.85 -3.16
C TYR A 271 -11.16 -17.77 -4.46
N SER A 272 -11.52 -18.91 -5.02
CA SER A 272 -12.39 -18.97 -6.20
C SER A 272 -13.79 -19.43 -5.82
N ASN A 273 -14.79 -18.69 -6.29
CA ASN A 273 -16.20 -19.06 -6.17
C ASN A 273 -16.60 -20.15 -7.20
N ASP A 274 -15.81 -20.30 -8.30
CA ASP A 274 -16.00 -21.36 -9.29
C ASP A 274 -14.91 -22.44 -9.09
N PRO A 275 -15.32 -23.70 -8.81
CA PRO A 275 -14.36 -24.82 -8.63
C PRO A 275 -13.49 -25.10 -9.87
N LYS A 276 -13.90 -24.64 -11.05
CA LYS A 276 -13.17 -24.83 -12.31
C LYS A 276 -12.05 -23.83 -12.51
N VAL A 277 -12.02 -22.74 -11.73
CA VAL A 277 -11.05 -21.67 -11.86
C VAL A 277 -10.03 -21.77 -10.74
N ASP A 278 -8.76 -21.96 -11.10
CA ASP A 278 -7.67 -21.88 -10.13
C ASP A 278 -7.40 -20.42 -9.76
N PRO A 279 -7.65 -20.02 -8.49
CA PRO A 279 -7.51 -18.63 -8.09
C PRO A 279 -6.05 -18.13 -8.14
N VAL A 280 -5.10 -19.01 -7.84
CA VAL A 280 -3.67 -18.66 -7.87
C VAL A 280 -3.19 -18.49 -9.31
N GLY A 281 -3.54 -19.44 -10.19
CA GLY A 281 -3.20 -19.39 -11.61
C GLY A 281 -3.77 -18.16 -12.30
N ALA A 282 -5.03 -17.79 -12.02
CA ALA A 282 -5.68 -16.59 -12.54
C ALA A 282 -4.92 -15.31 -12.15
N CYS A 283 -4.52 -15.18 -10.89
CA CYS A 283 -3.77 -14.02 -10.39
C CYS A 283 -2.33 -13.97 -10.90
N VAL A 284 -1.67 -15.10 -11.06
CA VAL A 284 -0.30 -15.18 -11.59
C VAL A 284 -0.28 -14.87 -13.09
N GLY A 285 -1.23 -15.42 -13.83
CA GLY A 285 -1.34 -15.27 -15.28
C GLY A 285 -0.27 -16.06 -16.05
N MET A 286 -0.37 -16.06 -17.38
CA MET A 286 0.55 -16.78 -18.24
C MET A 286 2.01 -16.36 -18.01
N ARG A 287 2.87 -17.31 -17.65
CA ARG A 287 4.30 -17.08 -17.34
C ARG A 287 4.54 -16.00 -16.27
N GLY A 288 3.56 -15.77 -15.41
CA GLY A 288 3.63 -14.76 -14.35
C GLY A 288 3.50 -13.31 -14.84
N ALA A 289 2.91 -13.07 -15.99
CA ALA A 289 2.83 -11.73 -16.59
C ALA A 289 2.05 -10.75 -15.71
N ARG A 290 0.87 -11.17 -15.19
CA ARG A 290 0.02 -10.33 -14.36
C ARG A 290 0.71 -9.94 -13.05
N VAL A 291 1.24 -10.93 -12.32
CA VAL A 291 1.95 -10.64 -11.06
C VAL A 291 3.21 -9.80 -11.27
N LYS A 292 3.92 -10.00 -12.39
CA LYS A 292 5.10 -9.18 -12.73
C LYS A 292 4.75 -7.71 -12.97
N ASN A 293 3.59 -7.42 -13.59
CA ASN A 293 3.13 -6.05 -13.77
C ASN A 293 2.84 -5.38 -12.42
N ILE A 294 2.17 -6.11 -11.50
CA ILE A 294 1.90 -5.62 -10.15
C ILE A 294 3.20 -5.40 -9.37
N VAL A 295 4.14 -6.36 -9.40
CA VAL A 295 5.45 -6.23 -8.74
C VAL A 295 6.23 -5.03 -9.28
N ARG A 296 6.18 -4.76 -10.60
CA ARG A 296 6.81 -3.58 -11.19
C ARG A 296 6.19 -2.28 -10.70
N GLU A 297 4.86 -2.22 -10.60
CA GLU A 297 4.16 -1.04 -10.06
C GLU A 297 4.49 -0.81 -8.57
N LEU A 298 4.73 -1.87 -7.81
CA LEU A 298 5.12 -1.84 -6.41
C LEU A 298 6.63 -1.68 -6.19
N ASN A 299 7.37 -1.22 -7.19
CA ASN A 299 8.82 -1.02 -7.15
C ASN A 299 9.61 -2.26 -6.66
N ASN A 300 9.31 -3.42 -7.25
CA ASN A 300 9.91 -4.73 -6.95
C ASN A 300 9.61 -5.28 -5.54
N GLU A 301 8.55 -4.84 -4.88
CA GLU A 301 8.00 -5.48 -3.69
C GLU A 301 7.60 -6.93 -4.03
N LYS A 302 8.05 -7.89 -3.21
CA LYS A 302 7.72 -9.32 -3.44
C LYS A 302 6.25 -9.57 -3.15
N VAL A 303 5.57 -10.23 -4.08
CA VAL A 303 4.16 -10.59 -3.92
C VAL A 303 4.00 -12.09 -3.96
N ASP A 304 3.50 -12.66 -2.86
CA ASP A 304 3.16 -14.08 -2.74
C ASP A 304 1.64 -14.23 -2.83
N ILE A 305 1.19 -15.07 -3.75
CA ILE A 305 -0.21 -15.38 -3.93
C ILE A 305 -0.44 -16.77 -3.37
N ILE A 306 -1.35 -16.90 -2.42
CA ILE A 306 -1.65 -18.14 -1.72
C ILE A 306 -3.13 -18.48 -1.88
N ARG A 307 -3.44 -19.77 -1.94
CA ARG A 307 -4.83 -20.22 -1.93
C ARG A 307 -5.41 -20.07 -0.53
N TRP A 308 -6.56 -19.44 -0.45
CA TRP A 308 -7.32 -19.37 0.80
C TRP A 308 -8.01 -20.71 1.09
N SER A 309 -7.92 -21.18 2.33
CA SER A 309 -8.73 -22.29 2.86
C SER A 309 -9.33 -21.87 4.19
N GLU A 310 -10.50 -22.41 4.50
CA GLU A 310 -11.12 -22.25 5.82
C GLU A 310 -10.42 -23.10 6.89
N ASP A 311 -9.76 -24.20 6.48
CA ASP A 311 -8.92 -24.99 7.36
C ASP A 311 -7.61 -24.26 7.67
N PRO A 312 -7.37 -23.89 8.94
CA PRO A 312 -6.13 -23.24 9.37
C PRO A 312 -4.87 -24.04 9.02
N SER A 313 -4.95 -25.36 9.05
CA SER A 313 -3.80 -26.25 8.76
C SER A 313 -3.42 -26.21 7.28
N GLU A 314 -4.39 -26.17 6.39
CA GLU A 314 -4.13 -26.00 4.96
C GLU A 314 -3.61 -24.61 4.66
N LEU A 315 -4.25 -23.58 5.24
CA LEU A 315 -3.87 -22.20 5.00
C LEU A 315 -2.45 -21.89 5.47
N VAL A 316 -2.02 -22.40 6.64
CA VAL A 316 -0.65 -22.20 7.13
C VAL A 316 0.38 -22.90 6.23
N ARG A 317 0.02 -24.08 5.70
CA ARG A 317 0.86 -24.81 4.74
C ARG A 317 1.11 -24.01 3.47
N GLU A 318 0.05 -23.44 2.91
CA GLU A 318 0.16 -22.56 1.74
C GLU A 318 0.90 -21.25 2.07
N ALA A 319 0.65 -20.69 3.23
CA ALA A 319 1.21 -19.41 3.63
C ALA A 319 2.72 -19.46 3.91
N LEU A 320 3.24 -20.57 4.42
CA LEU A 320 4.66 -20.72 4.75
C LEU A 320 5.53 -21.24 3.60
N LYS A 321 4.95 -21.59 2.43
CA LYS A 321 5.74 -21.96 1.24
C LYS A 321 6.88 -20.97 1.00
N PRO A 322 8.09 -21.42 0.61
CA PRO A 322 8.48 -22.75 0.17
C PRO A 322 8.99 -23.68 1.28
N ALA A 323 8.74 -23.41 2.56
CA ALA A 323 9.14 -24.29 3.66
C ALA A 323 8.23 -25.54 3.69
N GLU A 324 8.83 -26.70 3.92
CA GLU A 324 8.11 -27.96 4.13
C GLU A 324 7.79 -28.12 5.60
N LEU A 325 6.50 -28.36 5.91
CA LEU A 325 6.01 -28.48 7.27
C LEU A 325 5.86 -29.94 7.65
N ILE A 326 6.49 -30.36 8.76
CA ILE A 326 6.45 -31.74 9.26
C ILE A 326 5.15 -31.97 10.04
N THR A 327 4.89 -31.13 11.04
CA THR A 327 3.71 -31.22 11.90
C THR A 327 3.05 -29.86 12.03
N ILE A 328 1.72 -29.84 12.04
CA ILE A 328 0.90 -28.66 12.24
C ILE A 328 -0.08 -28.96 13.36
N THR A 329 -0.03 -28.21 14.43
CA THR A 329 -0.92 -28.35 15.58
C THR A 329 -1.66 -27.04 15.80
N PRO A 330 -2.92 -26.93 15.33
CA PRO A 330 -3.75 -25.77 15.59
C PRO A 330 -4.35 -25.84 17.01
N ASP A 331 -4.34 -24.70 17.70
CA ASP A 331 -5.07 -24.47 18.95
C ASP A 331 -6.14 -23.41 18.66
N GLU A 332 -7.38 -23.87 18.51
CA GLU A 332 -8.52 -23.00 18.17
C GLU A 332 -8.90 -22.05 19.30
N GLU A 333 -8.71 -22.47 20.57
CA GLU A 333 -9.08 -21.66 21.74
C GLU A 333 -8.11 -20.48 21.89
N ALA A 334 -6.81 -20.74 21.75
CA ALA A 334 -5.79 -19.73 21.85
C ALA A 334 -5.56 -18.96 20.53
N LYS A 335 -6.10 -19.43 19.40
CA LYS A 335 -5.78 -18.99 18.03
C LYS A 335 -4.28 -18.98 17.75
N VAL A 336 -3.62 -20.04 18.13
CA VAL A 336 -2.19 -20.28 17.92
C VAL A 336 -2.02 -21.52 17.05
N ILE A 337 -1.11 -21.45 16.09
CA ILE A 337 -0.71 -22.61 15.30
C ILE A 337 0.75 -22.88 15.54
N LEU A 338 1.02 -24.07 16.08
CA LEU A 338 2.37 -24.57 16.24
C LEU A 338 2.76 -25.36 14.99
N VAL A 339 3.84 -24.92 14.35
CA VAL A 339 4.35 -25.54 13.13
C VAL A 339 5.75 -26.06 13.40
N THR A 340 5.96 -27.34 13.16
CA THR A 340 7.27 -27.98 13.26
C THR A 340 7.87 -28.15 11.87
N VAL A 341 9.11 -27.74 11.70
CA VAL A 341 9.83 -27.76 10.43
C VAL A 341 11.22 -28.38 10.61
N SER A 342 11.82 -28.84 9.52
CA SER A 342 13.22 -29.28 9.52
C SER A 342 14.16 -28.10 9.82
N GLU A 343 15.39 -28.40 10.21
CA GLU A 343 16.42 -27.37 10.43
C GLU A 343 16.70 -26.58 9.17
N GLU A 344 16.70 -27.21 8.00
CA GLU A 344 16.91 -26.58 6.70
C GLU A 344 15.78 -25.62 6.32
N ASP A 345 14.55 -25.96 6.71
CA ASP A 345 13.35 -25.17 6.39
C ASP A 345 13.01 -24.11 7.43
N LEU A 346 13.65 -24.17 8.62
CA LEU A 346 13.41 -23.20 9.69
C LEU A 346 13.64 -21.76 9.23
N SER A 347 14.76 -21.54 8.54
CA SER A 347 15.08 -20.22 7.99
C SER A 347 14.11 -19.75 6.90
N LYS A 348 13.55 -20.68 6.10
CA LYS A 348 12.56 -20.38 5.06
C LYS A 348 11.19 -20.09 5.68
N ALA A 349 10.78 -20.86 6.68
CA ALA A 349 9.52 -20.69 7.39
C ALA A 349 9.45 -19.36 8.16
N ILE A 350 10.50 -19.04 8.90
CA ILE A 350 10.60 -17.78 9.65
C ILE A 350 10.80 -16.60 8.68
N GLY A 351 11.68 -16.74 7.70
CA GLY A 351 12.06 -15.69 6.76
C GLY A 351 12.97 -14.63 7.38
N ARG A 352 13.44 -13.68 6.57
CA ARG A 352 14.29 -12.57 7.03
C ARG A 352 13.56 -11.77 8.09
N LYS A 353 14.17 -11.58 9.26
CA LYS A 353 13.61 -10.84 10.41
C LYS A 353 12.20 -11.31 10.83
N GLY A 354 11.88 -12.59 10.65
CA GLY A 354 10.56 -13.14 10.98
C GLY A 354 9.42 -12.71 10.05
N GLN A 355 9.73 -12.20 8.88
CA GLN A 355 8.77 -11.60 7.96
C GLN A 355 7.77 -12.60 7.40
N ASN A 356 8.24 -13.82 7.06
CA ASN A 356 7.37 -14.85 6.49
C ASN A 356 6.33 -15.33 7.51
N ALA A 357 6.75 -15.67 8.72
CA ALA A 357 5.85 -16.08 9.80
C ALA A 357 4.88 -14.96 10.20
N ARG A 358 5.38 -13.72 10.37
CA ARG A 358 4.54 -12.57 10.75
C ARG A 358 3.48 -12.20 9.70
N LEU A 359 3.82 -12.23 8.40
CA LEU A 359 2.85 -12.00 7.35
C LEU A 359 1.82 -13.12 7.27
N SER A 360 2.25 -14.38 7.48
CA SER A 360 1.34 -15.53 7.55
C SER A 360 0.39 -15.41 8.73
N SER A 361 0.88 -15.04 9.91
CA SER A 361 0.01 -14.76 11.08
C SER A 361 -1.05 -13.69 10.78
N ARG A 362 -0.68 -12.61 10.08
CA ARG A 362 -1.63 -11.55 9.70
C ARG A 362 -2.68 -12.00 8.69
N ILE A 363 -2.31 -12.87 7.75
CA ILE A 363 -3.25 -13.43 6.76
C ILE A 363 -4.30 -14.29 7.44
N MET A 364 -3.86 -15.12 8.38
CA MET A 364 -4.71 -16.09 9.06
C MET A 364 -5.50 -15.47 10.22
N GLY A 365 -4.98 -14.39 10.80
CA GLY A 365 -5.49 -13.83 12.05
C GLY A 365 -5.18 -14.71 13.27
N TRP A 366 -4.20 -15.63 13.15
CA TRP A 366 -3.71 -16.55 14.19
C TRP A 366 -2.23 -16.29 14.45
N ASP A 367 -1.76 -16.62 15.63
CA ASP A 367 -0.32 -16.55 15.94
C ASP A 367 0.38 -17.82 15.43
N VAL A 368 1.28 -17.67 14.47
CA VAL A 368 2.03 -18.76 13.86
C VAL A 368 3.39 -18.90 14.54
N GLN A 369 3.56 -19.96 15.32
CA GLN A 369 4.79 -20.30 16.01
C GLN A 369 5.53 -21.39 15.26
N VAL A 370 6.74 -21.09 14.82
CA VAL A 370 7.58 -22.05 14.08
C VAL A 370 8.64 -22.61 15.04
N ARG A 371 8.72 -23.94 15.11
CA ARG A 371 9.70 -24.67 15.91
C ARG A 371 10.49 -25.64 15.03
N LYS A 372 11.70 -25.93 15.46
CA LYS A 372 12.54 -26.94 14.87
C LYS A 372 12.05 -28.33 15.31
N ASP A 373 12.14 -29.31 14.42
CA ASP A 373 11.91 -30.70 14.77
C ASP A 373 13.13 -31.26 15.57
N GLU A 374 12.94 -31.43 16.84
CA GLU A 374 13.94 -31.98 17.75
C GLU A 374 13.88 -33.53 17.80
N THR A 375 12.82 -34.12 17.23
CA THR A 375 12.54 -35.55 17.32
C THR A 375 13.66 -36.40 16.70
N LYS A 376 14.28 -35.92 15.62
CA LYS A 376 15.41 -36.61 15.00
C LYS A 376 16.67 -36.51 15.84
N GLU A 377 16.91 -35.39 16.49
CA GLU A 377 18.06 -35.20 17.39
C GLU A 377 17.89 -36.02 18.67
N GLU A 378 16.66 -36.05 19.22
CA GLU A 378 16.35 -36.88 20.40
C GLU A 378 16.46 -38.37 20.07
N GLN A 379 15.87 -38.81 18.95
CA GLN A 379 16.02 -40.20 18.49
C GLN A 379 17.47 -40.58 18.18
N PHE A 380 18.25 -39.63 17.63
CA PHE A 380 19.67 -39.86 17.38
C PHE A 380 20.46 -39.95 18.69
N LYS A 381 20.19 -39.06 19.64
CA LYS A 381 20.79 -39.10 20.98
C LYS A 381 20.40 -40.36 21.74
N GLU A 382 19.12 -40.76 21.64
CA GLU A 382 18.63 -42.00 22.28
C GLU A 382 19.27 -43.24 21.67
N LYS A 383 19.41 -43.31 20.34
CA LYS A 383 20.13 -44.39 19.64
C LYS A 383 21.60 -44.41 20.02
N ILE A 384 22.27 -43.26 20.03
CA ILE A 384 23.66 -43.15 20.45
C ILE A 384 23.79 -43.58 21.91
N GLY A 385 22.93 -43.09 22.79
CA GLY A 385 22.95 -43.46 24.21
C GLY A 385 22.72 -44.93 24.42
N GLY A 386 21.78 -45.56 23.67
CA GLY A 386 21.55 -47.00 23.73
C GLY A 386 22.76 -47.84 23.27
N VAL A 387 23.38 -47.46 22.14
CA VAL A 387 24.58 -48.09 21.61
C VAL A 387 25.77 -47.87 22.57
N ALA A 388 25.93 -46.65 23.06
CA ALA A 388 27.00 -46.30 24.00
C ALA A 388 26.89 -47.06 25.31
N HIS A 389 25.70 -47.21 25.87
CA HIS A 389 25.46 -47.97 27.09
C HIS A 389 25.82 -49.48 26.90
N SER A 390 25.34 -50.08 25.81
CA SER A 390 25.67 -51.47 25.46
C SER A 390 27.16 -51.65 25.25
N LEU A 391 27.83 -50.73 24.59
CA LEU A 391 29.26 -50.74 24.34
C LEU A 391 30.06 -50.52 25.65
N GLY A 392 29.57 -49.62 26.51
CA GLY A 392 30.15 -49.36 27.83
C GLY A 392 30.14 -50.59 28.73
N GLU A 393 29.03 -51.31 28.75
CA GLU A 393 28.95 -52.58 29.47
C GLU A 393 29.91 -53.65 28.91
N GLN A 394 29.99 -53.79 27.59
CA GLN A 394 30.86 -54.79 26.93
C GLN A 394 32.34 -54.49 27.13
N LEU A 395 32.75 -53.24 27.03
CA LEU A 395 34.12 -52.81 27.15
C LEU A 395 34.52 -52.48 28.60
N GLY A 396 33.55 -52.39 29.53
CA GLY A 396 33.75 -51.98 30.92
C GLY A 396 34.37 -50.58 31.03
N ILE A 397 33.83 -49.64 30.28
CA ILE A 397 34.17 -48.22 30.28
C ILE A 397 32.95 -47.41 30.75
N THR A 398 33.19 -46.14 31.15
CA THR A 398 32.10 -45.26 31.59
C THR A 398 31.20 -44.87 30.42
N ASP A 399 29.93 -44.64 30.70
CA ASP A 399 28.95 -44.21 29.67
C ASP A 399 29.40 -42.94 28.92
N GLU A 400 30.05 -41.98 29.60
CA GLU A 400 30.60 -40.78 28.99
C GLU A 400 31.70 -41.06 27.95
N LEU A 401 32.57 -42.06 28.23
CA LEU A 401 33.62 -42.48 27.29
C LEU A 401 33.01 -43.28 26.13
N ALA A 402 32.00 -44.09 26.41
CA ALA A 402 31.29 -44.85 25.41
C ALA A 402 30.49 -43.93 24.45
N GLU A 403 29.86 -42.86 24.94
CA GLU A 403 29.19 -41.86 24.11
C GLU A 403 30.18 -41.10 23.19
N LYS A 404 31.32 -40.67 23.74
CA LYS A 404 32.38 -40.07 22.94
C LYS A 404 32.88 -41.01 21.86
N LEU A 405 33.13 -42.26 22.22
CA LEU A 405 33.59 -43.29 21.29
C LEU A 405 32.60 -43.53 20.15
N THR A 406 31.31 -43.60 20.48
CA THR A 406 30.22 -43.78 19.49
C THR A 406 30.10 -42.57 18.57
N LEU A 407 30.29 -41.36 19.07
CA LEU A 407 30.32 -40.13 18.27
C LEU A 407 31.46 -40.11 17.25
N PHE A 408 32.61 -40.70 17.58
CA PHE A 408 33.75 -40.84 16.67
C PHE A 408 33.71 -42.08 15.77
N GLY A 409 32.57 -42.77 15.71
CA GLY A 409 32.33 -43.89 14.80
C GLY A 409 32.58 -45.28 15.41
N GLY A 410 32.93 -45.37 16.68
CA GLY A 410 33.11 -46.66 17.41
C GLY A 410 31.77 -47.25 17.86
N VAL A 411 30.90 -47.66 16.91
CA VAL A 411 29.56 -48.22 17.22
C VAL A 411 29.56 -49.75 17.50
N SER A 412 30.66 -50.45 17.22
CA SER A 412 30.85 -51.87 17.54
C SER A 412 32.28 -52.18 17.93
N ALA A 413 32.49 -53.30 18.63
CA ALA A 413 33.83 -53.75 19.02
C ALA A 413 34.75 -53.97 17.81
N GLU A 414 34.23 -54.41 16.69
CA GLU A 414 34.98 -54.63 15.45
C GLU A 414 35.52 -53.28 14.88
N MET A 415 34.70 -52.20 14.86
CA MET A 415 35.13 -50.87 14.39
C MET A 415 36.17 -50.25 15.32
N ILE A 416 36.11 -50.55 16.62
CA ILE A 416 37.07 -50.04 17.59
C ILE A 416 38.45 -50.69 17.42
N VAL A 417 38.49 -51.95 17.08
CA VAL A 417 39.76 -52.69 16.80
C VAL A 417 40.51 -52.07 15.63
N ASP A 418 39.81 -51.55 14.64
CA ASP A 418 40.39 -50.90 13.47
C ASP A 418 40.89 -49.48 13.74
N MET A 419 40.59 -48.91 14.93
CA MET A 419 41.03 -47.54 15.27
C MET A 419 42.47 -47.53 15.81
N PRO A 420 43.32 -46.59 15.36
CA PRO A 420 44.67 -46.42 15.91
C PRO A 420 44.62 -45.95 17.38
N ALA A 421 45.52 -46.47 18.22
CA ALA A 421 45.59 -46.08 19.62
C ALA A 421 45.83 -44.58 19.82
N ASP A 422 46.65 -43.96 18.94
CA ASP A 422 46.90 -42.53 18.95
C ASP A 422 45.65 -41.72 18.67
N PHE A 423 44.72 -42.23 17.86
CA PHE A 423 43.44 -41.58 17.60
C PHE A 423 42.51 -41.64 18.81
N LEU A 424 42.47 -42.77 19.49
CA LEU A 424 41.66 -42.93 20.71
C LEU A 424 42.17 -42.02 21.85
N THR A 425 43.48 -41.92 22.04
CA THR A 425 44.07 -41.02 23.04
C THR A 425 43.74 -39.56 22.76
N ALA A 426 43.85 -39.13 21.49
CA ALA A 426 43.58 -37.76 21.10
C ALA A 426 42.08 -37.39 21.14
N SER A 427 41.20 -38.32 20.74
CA SER A 427 39.76 -38.05 20.61
C SER A 427 38.99 -38.20 21.92
N LEU A 428 39.42 -39.12 22.79
CA LEU A 428 38.78 -39.41 24.08
C LEU A 428 39.46 -38.69 25.26
N GLU A 429 40.61 -38.05 25.02
CA GLU A 429 41.43 -37.40 26.08
C GLU A 429 41.84 -38.37 27.20
N ILE A 430 42.18 -39.59 26.83
CA ILE A 430 42.59 -40.68 27.76
C ILE A 430 44.06 -40.98 27.62
N SER A 431 44.62 -41.69 28.60
CA SER A 431 46.02 -42.15 28.55
C SER A 431 46.24 -43.26 27.53
N GLU A 432 47.49 -43.45 27.04
CA GLU A 432 47.87 -44.56 26.15
C GLU A 432 47.55 -45.93 26.77
N GLU A 433 47.70 -46.06 28.10
CA GLU A 433 47.41 -47.30 28.84
C GLU A 433 45.92 -47.66 28.81
N GLU A 434 45.02 -46.62 28.94
CA GLU A 434 43.58 -46.77 28.86
C GLU A 434 43.12 -47.06 27.42
N ALA A 435 43.70 -46.42 26.43
CA ALA A 435 43.40 -46.64 25.00
C ALA A 435 43.76 -48.13 24.60
N ASN A 436 44.94 -48.55 24.98
CA ASN A 436 45.36 -49.92 24.74
C ASN A 436 44.48 -50.98 25.49
N GLY A 437 44.03 -50.63 26.71
CA GLY A 437 43.11 -51.48 27.48
C GLY A 437 41.72 -51.58 26.80
N ILE A 438 41.22 -50.53 26.15
CA ILE A 438 39.98 -50.56 25.38
C ILE A 438 40.15 -51.42 24.12
N LEU A 439 41.26 -51.25 23.39
CA LEU A 439 41.59 -52.11 22.22
C LEU A 439 41.77 -53.59 22.57
N GLU A 440 42.41 -53.94 23.69
CA GLU A 440 42.54 -55.33 24.14
C GLU A 440 41.18 -55.94 24.43
N LYS A 441 40.31 -55.21 25.12
CA LYS A 441 38.95 -55.69 25.40
C LYS A 441 38.10 -55.81 24.13
N ALA A 442 38.16 -54.84 23.19
CA ALA A 442 37.50 -54.91 21.92
C ALA A 442 37.97 -56.15 21.10
N ASN A 443 39.28 -56.36 21.03
CA ASN A 443 39.85 -57.56 20.40
C ASN A 443 39.37 -58.88 21.09
N GLY A 444 39.26 -58.87 22.41
CA GLY A 444 38.73 -60.04 23.15
C GLY A 444 37.29 -60.37 22.82
N ILE A 445 36.44 -59.30 22.64
CA ILE A 445 35.04 -59.48 22.27
C ILE A 445 34.91 -59.96 20.82
N VAL A 446 35.68 -59.41 19.88
CA VAL A 446 35.69 -59.90 18.49
C VAL A 446 36.18 -61.32 18.38
N ALA A 447 37.24 -61.71 19.12
CA ALA A 447 37.74 -63.08 19.18
C ALA A 447 36.70 -64.03 19.79
N ALA A 448 35.95 -63.62 20.82
CA ALA A 448 34.90 -64.44 21.44
C ALA A 448 33.70 -64.60 20.47
N ASN A 449 33.33 -63.60 19.75
CA ASN A 449 32.26 -63.67 18.75
C ASN A 449 32.65 -64.47 17.51
N ALA A 450 33.93 -64.47 17.12
CA ALA A 450 34.45 -65.32 16.02
C ALA A 450 34.48 -66.84 16.36
N THR A 451 34.40 -67.19 17.64
CA THR A 451 34.32 -68.58 18.04
C THR A 451 32.90 -69.15 18.15
N VAL A 452 31.89 -68.33 17.94
CA VAL A 452 30.46 -68.76 18.04
C VAL A 452 29.85 -68.93 16.63
N ASP A 453 30.53 -68.46 15.57
CA ASP A 453 30.09 -68.65 14.20
C ASP A 453 30.78 -69.84 13.51
N GLU A 454 30.46 -71.08 13.94
CA GLU A 454 30.56 -72.23 13.04
C GLU A 454 29.13 -72.56 12.55
N PRO A 455 28.94 -72.65 11.22
CA PRO A 455 27.60 -72.70 10.65
C PRO A 455 26.96 -74.07 10.78
N ALA A 456 25.84 -74.11 11.47
CA ALA A 456 24.87 -75.19 11.21
C ALA A 456 24.21 -74.87 9.84
N ALA A 457 24.68 -75.62 8.83
CA ALA A 457 23.97 -75.76 7.59
C ALA A 457 22.58 -76.30 7.90
N GLU A 458 21.54 -75.64 7.50
CA GLU A 458 20.40 -76.23 6.82
C GLU A 458 19.24 -75.22 6.68
N GLU A 459 18.74 -75.21 5.45
CA GLU A 459 17.48 -74.73 4.95
C GLU A 459 17.41 -73.28 4.46
N ALA A 460 17.62 -73.18 3.16
CA ALA A 460 17.19 -72.09 2.34
C ALA A 460 15.63 -71.88 2.40
N PRO A 461 15.09 -70.74 2.68
CA PRO A 461 13.74 -70.44 2.30
C PRO A 461 13.71 -69.98 0.84
N ALA A 462 12.73 -70.52 0.16
CA ALA A 462 12.37 -70.34 -1.24
C ALA A 462 12.51 -68.92 -1.79
N GLU A 463 13.01 -68.91 -2.99
CA GLU A 463 12.93 -67.78 -3.94
C GLU A 463 11.49 -67.24 -3.99
N ILE A 464 11.31 -65.99 -3.61
CA ILE A 464 10.15 -65.21 -3.99
C ILE A 464 10.49 -64.56 -5.32
N GLU A 465 9.90 -65.12 -6.39
CA GLU A 465 9.93 -64.52 -7.71
C GLU A 465 9.33 -63.11 -7.65
N PRO A 466 9.90 -62.14 -8.32
CA PRO A 466 9.27 -60.83 -8.45
C PRO A 466 8.08 -60.92 -9.41
N GLU A 467 6.87 -60.57 -8.90
CA GLU A 467 5.68 -60.35 -9.69
C GLU A 467 5.97 -59.30 -10.76
N THR A 468 5.88 -59.75 -11.99
CA THR A 468 5.93 -58.92 -13.20
C THR A 468 4.69 -58.10 -13.30
N VAL A 469 4.87 -56.79 -13.26
CA VAL A 469 3.86 -55.77 -13.69
C VAL A 469 3.79 -55.81 -15.23
N PRO A 470 2.64 -55.93 -15.87
CA PRO A 470 2.54 -55.95 -17.33
C PRO A 470 2.80 -54.54 -17.87
N GLU A 471 3.79 -54.48 -18.71
CA GLU A 471 4.14 -53.38 -19.60
C GLU A 471 3.12 -53.36 -20.75
N GLU A 472 2.20 -52.39 -20.74
CA GLU A 472 1.32 -52.13 -21.89
C GLU A 472 2.02 -51.16 -22.83
N VAL A 473 2.56 -51.73 -23.87
CA VAL A 473 3.15 -51.03 -25.01
C VAL A 473 2.03 -50.44 -25.85
N ALA A 474 2.04 -49.13 -25.99
CA ALA A 474 1.33 -48.44 -27.07
C ALA A 474 2.34 -47.79 -27.97
N GLU A 475 2.69 -48.51 -29.09
CA GLU A 475 3.27 -47.95 -30.28
C GLU A 475 2.26 -46.95 -30.90
N ALA A 476 2.74 -45.76 -31.23
CA ALA A 476 2.10 -44.93 -32.25
C ALA A 476 3.17 -44.28 -33.10
N GLU A 477 3.24 -44.78 -34.26
CA GLU A 477 3.79 -44.45 -35.54
C GLU A 477 4.29 -43.01 -35.74
N GLU A 478 5.55 -42.95 -36.11
CA GLU A 478 6.14 -41.90 -36.94
C GLU A 478 5.52 -41.96 -38.34
N THR A 479 5.02 -40.85 -38.84
CA THR A 479 4.91 -40.58 -40.27
C THR A 479 5.58 -39.26 -40.60
N ASP A 480 6.72 -39.41 -41.25
CA ASP A 480 7.35 -38.43 -42.12
C ASP A 480 6.34 -37.93 -43.17
N ALA A 481 6.36 -36.63 -43.42
CA ALA A 481 6.06 -36.05 -44.72
C ALA A 481 6.81 -34.73 -44.85
N GLU A 482 7.92 -34.83 -45.58
CA GLU A 482 8.53 -33.72 -46.34
C GLU A 482 7.52 -33.25 -47.42
N ALA A 483 7.52 -31.97 -47.73
CA ALA A 483 7.69 -31.41 -49.08
C ALA A 483 7.35 -29.91 -49.09
N GLU A 484 8.34 -29.15 -49.52
CA GLU A 484 8.36 -28.16 -50.60
C GLU A 484 7.26 -27.09 -50.58
N GLY A 485 7.57 -25.82 -50.48
CA GLY A 485 8.34 -25.03 -51.44
C GLY A 485 7.40 -24.12 -52.20
N SER A 486 7.64 -22.89 -52.18
CA SER A 486 7.60 -21.90 -53.28
C SER A 486 7.07 -20.53 -52.84
N ASP A 487 7.97 -19.62 -52.94
CA ASP A 487 7.93 -18.27 -53.52
C ASP A 487 6.61 -17.74 -54.07
N ALA A 488 6.40 -16.49 -53.80
CA ALA A 488 6.16 -15.34 -54.70
C ALA A 488 5.38 -14.26 -53.92
N ASP A 489 6.02 -13.17 -53.68
CA ASP A 489 6.04 -11.94 -54.49
C ASP A 489 4.81 -11.06 -54.42
N SER A 490 5.12 -9.85 -54.16
CA SER A 490 4.66 -8.58 -54.70
C SER A 490 3.64 -7.72 -53.93
N GLU A 491 4.16 -6.54 -53.73
CA GLU A 491 3.61 -5.19 -53.97
C GLU A 491 2.52 -4.67 -53.06
N ALA A 492 2.91 -3.69 -52.26
CA ALA A 492 2.91 -2.25 -52.52
C ALA A 492 1.58 -1.68 -53.05
N VAL A 493 1.01 -0.74 -52.32
CA VAL A 493 0.39 0.56 -52.69
C VAL A 493 -0.15 1.15 -51.40
N ALA A 494 0.42 2.17 -50.78
CA ALA A 494 0.41 3.60 -51.03
C ALA A 494 -0.95 4.25 -50.95
N ALA A 495 -1.03 5.13 -49.97
CA ALA A 495 -1.52 6.49 -49.96
C ALA A 495 -3.00 6.82 -49.78
N LYS A 496 -3.17 7.84 -48.90
CA LYS A 496 -4.25 8.86 -48.90
C LYS A 496 -5.58 8.39 -48.25
N GLU A 497 -6.04 9.07 -47.24
CA GLU A 497 -6.19 10.51 -46.90
C GLU A 497 -6.18 10.70 -45.38
#